data_1a99a05400e93eb01ad9804ad0580d1c
#
_entry.id   1a99a05400e93eb01ad9804ad0580d1c
#
_cell.length_a   1.000
_cell.length_b   1.000
_cell.length_c   1.000
_cell.angle_alpha   90.00
_cell.angle_beta   90.00
_cell.angle_gamma   90.00
#
_symmetry.space_group_name_H-M   'P 1'
#
loop_
_entity.id
_entity.type
_entity.pdbx_description
1 polymer ?
#
loop_
_entity_poly.entity_id
_entity_poly.type
_entity_poly.pdbx_seq_one_letter_code
_entity_poly.pdbx_strand_id
1 'polypeptide(L)'
;MNKRAGQLLTRMDILDLLNHLGTTLSSRRSAEIALMPIEDSEVDEFISAKKDFWLHDNGHRQQSNNSIVFSKKPTKWEMGHIFARMVEAGGSEPGFINAEAALKKAPYFKGLNPCAEILLGNKSHCNLVEIDLGKFLSDLPALERAMWIISRANYRQTCVDLDDGVLQRSWHELNEFLRLCGVGLTGIVKFLDFHGAEAPNRLQNLRSWAKRGANNMADVLLLPRPKLVTTVKPSGSLSKIMDTTE
;
A
#
# COMPACT_ATOMS: atom_id res chain seq x y z
N MET A 1 17.89 -21.78 7.95
CA MET A 1 18.10 -22.63 6.76
C MET A 1 18.57 -24.03 7.15
N ASN A 2 19.68 -24.22 7.89
CA ASN A 2 20.18 -25.58 8.22
C ASN A 2 19.19 -26.46 9.01
N LYS A 3 18.37 -25.87 9.89
CA LYS A 3 17.34 -26.59 10.67
C LYS A 3 16.20 -27.17 9.82
N ARG A 4 16.03 -26.71 8.57
CA ARG A 4 14.97 -27.12 7.64
C ARG A 4 15.52 -27.91 6.44
N ALA A 5 16.79 -28.26 6.45
CA ALA A 5 17.38 -29.03 5.33
C ALA A 5 16.60 -30.34 5.09
N GLY A 6 16.12 -30.54 3.88
CA GLY A 6 15.31 -31.71 3.50
C GLY A 6 13.82 -31.64 3.90
N GLN A 7 13.32 -30.50 4.42
CA GLN A 7 11.93 -30.29 4.80
C GLN A 7 11.30 -29.14 3.97
N LEU A 8 9.98 -29.10 3.89
CA LEU A 8 9.26 -27.95 3.35
C LEU A 8 9.36 -26.77 4.33
N LEU A 9 9.49 -25.57 3.78
CA LEU A 9 9.46 -24.34 4.56
C LEU A 9 8.04 -24.07 5.06
N THR A 10 7.92 -23.65 6.31
CA THR A 10 6.68 -23.10 6.87
C THR A 10 6.46 -21.67 6.36
N ARG A 11 5.26 -21.10 6.58
CA ARG A 11 4.97 -19.67 6.30
C ARG A 11 5.88 -18.76 7.12
N MET A 12 6.14 -19.15 8.38
CA MET A 12 7.04 -18.40 9.27
C MET A 12 8.50 -18.47 8.80
N ASP A 13 8.97 -19.61 8.29
CA ASP A 13 10.31 -19.72 7.70
C ASP A 13 10.44 -18.77 6.47
N ILE A 14 9.39 -18.66 5.65
CA ILE A 14 9.36 -17.77 4.49
C ILE A 14 9.38 -16.31 4.93
N LEU A 15 8.57 -15.95 5.95
CA LEU A 15 8.57 -14.62 6.53
C LEU A 15 9.96 -14.22 7.03
N ASP A 16 10.60 -15.07 7.81
CA ASP A 16 11.92 -14.84 8.37
C ASP A 16 12.99 -14.69 7.26
N LEU A 17 12.96 -15.57 6.26
CA LEU A 17 13.89 -15.51 5.13
C LEU A 17 13.78 -14.19 4.37
N LEU A 18 12.56 -13.76 4.03
CA LEU A 18 12.34 -12.52 3.28
C LEU A 18 12.71 -11.30 4.12
N ASN A 19 12.31 -11.28 5.40
CA ASN A 19 12.67 -10.19 6.30
C ASN A 19 14.21 -10.08 6.51
N HIS A 20 14.93 -11.19 6.60
CA HIS A 20 16.40 -11.17 6.63
C HIS A 20 17.00 -10.61 5.32
N LEU A 21 16.44 -10.95 4.16
CA LEU A 21 16.87 -10.35 2.89
C LEU A 21 16.61 -8.84 2.87
N GLY A 22 15.48 -8.40 3.40
CA GLY A 22 15.15 -6.97 3.54
C GLY A 22 16.18 -6.22 4.40
N THR A 23 16.66 -6.79 5.50
CA THR A 23 17.67 -6.15 6.36
C THR A 23 19.03 -5.98 5.67
N THR A 24 19.36 -6.83 4.69
CA THR A 24 20.65 -6.75 3.97
C THR A 24 20.66 -5.66 2.89
N LEU A 25 19.51 -5.32 2.33
CA LEU A 25 19.40 -4.36 1.23
C LEU A 25 19.49 -2.92 1.70
N SER A 26 18.89 -2.59 2.83
CA SER A 26 18.94 -1.25 3.40
C SER A 26 18.37 -1.20 4.82
N SER A 27 19.08 -0.63 5.75
CA SER A 27 18.59 -0.39 7.11
C SER A 27 17.41 0.57 7.22
N ARG A 28 16.99 1.24 6.13
CA ARG A 28 15.98 2.31 6.16
C ARG A 28 14.93 2.26 5.07
N ARG A 29 15.07 1.44 4.03
CA ARG A 29 14.26 1.56 2.79
C ARG A 29 13.67 0.25 2.29
N SER A 30 14.03 -0.86 2.83
CA SER A 30 13.27 -2.08 2.62
C SER A 30 12.09 -2.06 3.58
N ALA A 31 10.92 -1.88 3.05
CA ALA A 31 9.68 -2.10 3.75
C ALA A 31 8.94 -3.21 3.02
N GLU A 32 8.46 -4.18 3.75
CA GLU A 32 7.76 -5.34 3.23
C GLU A 32 6.32 -5.35 3.75
N ILE A 33 5.45 -6.06 3.08
CA ILE A 33 4.15 -6.45 3.61
C ILE A 33 4.04 -7.96 3.54
N ALA A 34 3.71 -8.58 4.67
CA ALA A 34 3.39 -9.99 4.76
C ALA A 34 1.88 -10.16 4.87
N LEU A 35 1.32 -11.00 4.01
CA LEU A 35 -0.11 -11.25 3.92
C LEU A 35 -0.40 -12.71 4.26
N MET A 36 -1.24 -12.95 5.28
CA MET A 36 -1.64 -14.28 5.71
C MET A 36 -3.16 -14.43 5.56
N PRO A 37 -3.66 -15.40 4.78
CA PRO A 37 -5.09 -15.73 4.80
C PRO A 37 -5.53 -16.16 6.19
N ILE A 38 -6.74 -15.73 6.62
CA ILE A 38 -7.26 -16.12 7.94
C ILE A 38 -7.47 -17.63 8.07
N GLU A 39 -7.68 -18.29 6.96
CA GLU A 39 -7.90 -19.75 6.89
C GLU A 39 -6.60 -20.58 6.97
N ASP A 40 -5.42 -19.93 6.97
CA ASP A 40 -4.14 -20.63 7.02
C ASP A 40 -3.89 -21.23 8.39
N SER A 41 -3.33 -22.46 8.41
CA SER A 41 -3.06 -23.18 9.66
C SER A 41 -2.02 -22.52 10.55
N GLU A 42 -1.16 -21.66 9.99
CA GLU A 42 -0.11 -20.93 10.73
C GLU A 42 -0.55 -19.50 11.13
N VAL A 43 -1.84 -19.16 10.99
CA VAL A 43 -2.34 -17.79 11.22
C VAL A 43 -2.12 -17.32 12.67
N ASP A 44 -2.27 -18.20 13.66
CA ASP A 44 -2.08 -17.86 15.07
C ASP A 44 -0.61 -17.55 15.39
N GLU A 45 0.32 -18.30 14.79
CA GLU A 45 1.75 -18.04 14.92
C GLU A 45 2.11 -16.71 14.23
N PHE A 46 1.52 -16.45 13.06
CA PHE A 46 1.72 -15.20 12.31
C PHE A 46 1.22 -13.97 13.07
N ILE A 47 0.07 -14.04 13.75
CA ILE A 47 -0.45 -12.94 14.60
C ILE A 47 0.54 -12.60 15.71
N SER A 48 1.19 -13.62 16.26
CA SER A 48 2.15 -13.50 17.37
C SER A 48 3.61 -13.36 16.90
N ALA A 49 3.86 -13.24 15.60
CA ALA A 49 5.19 -13.30 14.99
C ALA A 49 6.21 -12.30 15.56
N LYS A 50 5.73 -11.15 16.05
CA LYS A 50 6.56 -10.08 16.61
C LYS A 50 6.49 -9.98 18.14
N LYS A 51 5.82 -10.94 18.81
CA LYS A 51 5.77 -10.98 20.27
C LYS A 51 7.19 -11.07 20.82
N ASP A 52 7.50 -10.18 21.76
CA ASP A 52 8.79 -10.19 22.49
C ASP A 52 10.03 -10.29 21.56
N PHE A 53 9.98 -9.67 20.38
CA PHE A 53 11.02 -9.78 19.34
C PHE A 53 12.41 -9.41 19.86
N TRP A 54 12.50 -8.54 20.86
CA TRP A 54 13.76 -8.14 21.52
C TRP A 54 14.34 -9.22 22.43
N LEU A 55 13.53 -10.22 22.84
CA LEU A 55 13.99 -11.34 23.68
C LEU A 55 14.36 -12.58 22.85
N HIS A 56 13.86 -12.69 21.62
CA HIS A 56 13.92 -13.91 20.83
C HIS A 56 14.76 -13.81 19.55
N ASP A 57 15.60 -12.79 19.42
CA ASP A 57 16.41 -12.54 18.21
C ASP A 57 15.57 -12.47 16.91
N ASN A 58 14.33 -12.03 17.05
CA ASN A 58 13.37 -11.88 15.94
C ASN A 58 13.26 -10.44 15.42
N GLY A 59 14.28 -9.60 15.67
CA GLY A 59 14.28 -8.19 15.27
C GLY A 59 14.12 -7.95 13.77
N HIS A 60 14.55 -8.91 12.93
CA HIS A 60 14.34 -8.87 11.48
C HIS A 60 12.86 -8.81 11.08
N ARG A 61 11.93 -9.37 11.88
CA ARG A 61 10.48 -9.34 11.61
C ARG A 61 9.86 -7.95 11.64
N GLN A 62 10.59 -6.94 12.11
CA GLN A 62 10.15 -5.54 12.01
C GLN A 62 10.23 -4.97 10.59
N GLN A 63 10.87 -5.66 9.65
CA GLN A 63 10.95 -5.23 8.25
C GLN A 63 9.62 -5.30 7.52
N SER A 64 8.71 -6.20 7.92
CA SER A 64 7.40 -6.33 7.30
C SER A 64 6.28 -5.73 8.13
N ASN A 65 5.28 -5.13 7.46
CA ASN A 65 3.95 -4.89 8.02
C ASN A 65 3.13 -6.16 7.84
N ASN A 66 2.70 -6.79 8.93
CA ASN A 66 1.97 -8.03 8.87
C ASN A 66 0.45 -7.78 8.82
N SER A 67 -0.26 -8.45 7.91
CA SER A 67 -1.71 -8.28 7.74
C SER A 67 -2.42 -9.60 7.47
N ILE A 68 -3.61 -9.75 8.06
CA ILE A 68 -4.53 -10.86 7.79
C ILE A 68 -5.43 -10.50 6.61
N VAL A 69 -5.57 -11.43 5.69
CA VAL A 69 -6.41 -11.31 4.51
C VAL A 69 -7.71 -12.07 4.71
N PHE A 70 -8.83 -11.37 4.60
CA PHE A 70 -10.16 -11.93 4.69
C PHE A 70 -10.76 -12.09 3.28
N SER A 71 -11.04 -13.33 2.90
CA SER A 71 -11.74 -13.66 1.64
C SER A 71 -13.25 -13.39 1.72
N LYS A 72 -13.79 -13.35 2.95
CA LYS A 72 -15.19 -13.07 3.30
C LYS A 72 -15.24 -12.24 4.58
N LYS A 73 -16.41 -11.67 4.88
CA LYS A 73 -16.62 -10.94 6.15
C LYS A 73 -16.35 -11.86 7.35
N PRO A 74 -15.42 -11.50 8.24
CA PRO A 74 -15.12 -12.29 9.41
C PRO A 74 -16.31 -12.29 10.41
N THR A 75 -16.45 -13.37 11.15
CA THR A 75 -17.38 -13.48 12.26
C THR A 75 -16.90 -12.70 13.47
N LYS A 76 -17.81 -12.41 14.41
CA LYS A 76 -17.44 -11.78 15.69
C LYS A 76 -16.46 -12.65 16.49
N TRP A 77 -16.58 -13.96 16.38
CA TRP A 77 -15.69 -14.90 17.06
C TRP A 77 -14.27 -14.84 16.49
N GLU A 78 -14.12 -14.91 15.17
CA GLU A 78 -12.81 -14.78 14.49
C GLU A 78 -12.13 -13.46 14.85
N MET A 79 -12.86 -12.35 14.80
CA MET A 79 -12.32 -11.03 15.21
C MET A 79 -11.95 -11.00 16.69
N GLY A 80 -12.78 -11.57 17.57
CA GLY A 80 -12.49 -11.65 19.00
C GLY A 80 -11.22 -12.48 19.28
N HIS A 81 -11.04 -13.59 18.58
CA HIS A 81 -9.84 -14.42 18.67
C HIS A 81 -8.57 -13.65 18.24
N ILE A 82 -8.61 -12.97 17.09
CA ILE A 82 -7.49 -12.16 16.60
C ILE A 82 -7.14 -11.05 17.59
N PHE A 83 -8.12 -10.30 18.08
CA PHE A 83 -7.86 -9.23 19.05
C PHE A 83 -7.29 -9.76 20.37
N ALA A 84 -7.77 -10.91 20.85
CA ALA A 84 -7.19 -11.53 22.04
C ALA A 84 -5.71 -11.87 21.84
N ARG A 85 -5.36 -12.42 20.69
CA ARG A 85 -3.97 -12.73 20.32
C ARG A 85 -3.11 -11.47 20.16
N MET A 86 -3.65 -10.40 19.58
CA MET A 86 -2.96 -9.11 19.46
C MET A 86 -2.66 -8.52 20.85
N VAL A 87 -3.62 -8.56 21.76
CA VAL A 87 -3.44 -8.11 23.16
C VAL A 87 -2.37 -8.96 23.86
N GLU A 88 -2.41 -10.27 23.70
CA GLU A 88 -1.41 -11.18 24.26
C GLU A 88 -0.01 -10.92 23.70
N ALA A 89 0.08 -10.63 22.38
CA ALA A 89 1.34 -10.30 21.73
C ALA A 89 1.89 -8.91 22.09
N GLY A 90 1.05 -8.04 22.67
CA GLY A 90 1.44 -6.68 23.06
C GLY A 90 1.68 -5.73 21.91
N GLY A 91 1.17 -6.04 20.71
CA GLY A 91 1.38 -5.28 19.48
C GLY A 91 0.11 -4.71 18.86
N SER A 92 0.28 -3.89 17.83
CA SER A 92 -0.80 -3.31 17.02
C SER A 92 -1.03 -4.08 15.70
N GLU A 93 -0.25 -5.08 15.42
CA GLU A 93 -0.39 -5.95 14.25
C GLU A 93 -1.07 -7.28 14.64
N PRO A 94 -1.70 -7.94 13.65
CA PRO A 94 -1.72 -7.67 12.21
C PRO A 94 -2.71 -6.58 11.80
N GLY A 95 -2.48 -5.98 10.61
CA GLY A 95 -3.48 -5.21 9.89
C GLY A 95 -4.57 -6.11 9.29
N PHE A 96 -5.63 -5.50 8.73
CA PHE A 96 -6.77 -6.24 8.18
C PHE A 96 -7.03 -5.87 6.72
N ILE A 97 -7.06 -6.86 5.83
CA ILE A 97 -7.26 -6.67 4.40
C ILE A 97 -8.54 -7.37 3.95
N ASN A 98 -9.47 -6.61 3.40
CA ASN A 98 -10.68 -7.14 2.78
C ASN A 98 -10.42 -7.48 1.30
N ALA A 99 -10.09 -8.75 1.01
CA ALA A 99 -9.78 -9.19 -0.34
C ALA A 99 -11.01 -9.15 -1.26
N GLU A 100 -12.22 -9.38 -0.75
CA GLU A 100 -13.45 -9.29 -1.55
C GLU A 100 -13.65 -7.85 -2.09
N ALA A 101 -13.51 -6.84 -1.24
CA ALA A 101 -13.60 -5.44 -1.64
C ALA A 101 -12.46 -5.04 -2.59
N ALA A 102 -11.25 -5.54 -2.32
CA ALA A 102 -10.09 -5.29 -3.16
C ALA A 102 -10.28 -5.87 -4.58
N LEU A 103 -10.74 -7.11 -4.70
CA LEU A 103 -11.01 -7.76 -5.99
C LEU A 103 -12.15 -7.10 -6.77
N LYS A 104 -13.22 -6.64 -6.09
CA LYS A 104 -14.29 -5.85 -6.74
C LYS A 104 -13.76 -4.57 -7.37
N LYS A 105 -12.81 -3.91 -6.70
CA LYS A 105 -12.21 -2.65 -7.15
C LYS A 105 -11.08 -2.86 -8.18
N ALA A 106 -10.29 -3.90 -8.02
CA ALA A 106 -9.12 -4.24 -8.81
C ALA A 106 -9.09 -5.76 -9.07
N PRO A 107 -9.70 -6.25 -10.16
CA PRO A 107 -9.78 -7.70 -10.46
C PRO A 107 -8.40 -8.37 -10.58
N TYR A 108 -7.35 -7.61 -10.84
CA TYR A 108 -5.97 -8.05 -10.88
C TYR A 108 -5.30 -8.17 -9.51
N PHE A 109 -5.98 -7.84 -8.43
CA PHE A 109 -5.43 -7.80 -7.07
C PHE A 109 -4.78 -9.13 -6.66
N LYS A 110 -3.54 -9.05 -6.19
CA LYS A 110 -2.77 -10.15 -5.62
C LYS A 110 -2.05 -9.76 -4.32
N GLY A 111 -1.94 -8.47 -4.05
CA GLY A 111 -1.25 -7.95 -2.88
C GLY A 111 -1.34 -6.43 -2.79
N LEU A 112 -0.54 -5.88 -1.90
CA LEU A 112 -0.50 -4.45 -1.58
C LEU A 112 0.95 -4.00 -1.47
N ASN A 113 1.18 -2.68 -1.53
CA ASN A 113 2.42 -2.11 -1.08
C ASN A 113 2.52 -2.13 0.47
N PRO A 114 3.69 -1.93 1.08
CA PRO A 114 3.89 -2.06 2.53
C PRO A 114 2.94 -1.25 3.40
N CYS A 115 2.49 -0.10 2.93
CA CYS A 115 1.52 0.75 3.65
C CYS A 115 0.05 0.41 3.34
N ALA A 116 -0.21 -0.59 2.51
CA ALA A 116 -1.54 -1.12 2.15
C ALA A 116 -2.50 -0.15 1.42
N GLU A 117 -2.02 0.99 0.90
CA GLU A 117 -2.86 1.96 0.20
C GLU A 117 -3.01 1.71 -1.30
N ILE A 118 -2.19 0.83 -1.90
CA ILE A 118 -2.22 0.52 -3.33
C ILE A 118 -2.54 -0.95 -3.57
N LEU A 119 -3.60 -1.20 -4.34
CA LEU A 119 -3.96 -2.56 -4.78
C LEU A 119 -3.06 -2.98 -5.95
N LEU A 120 -2.21 -3.97 -5.71
CA LEU A 120 -1.21 -4.44 -6.66
C LEU A 120 -1.57 -5.78 -7.28
N GLY A 121 -1.16 -5.97 -8.53
CA GLY A 121 -1.05 -7.29 -9.13
C GLY A 121 0.26 -7.98 -8.77
N ASN A 122 0.44 -9.21 -9.19
CA ASN A 122 1.71 -9.91 -9.02
C ASN A 122 2.78 -9.25 -9.90
N LYS A 123 3.88 -8.79 -9.29
CA LYS A 123 4.95 -8.06 -9.97
C LYS A 123 4.50 -6.70 -10.52
N SER A 124 3.75 -5.93 -9.73
CA SER A 124 3.39 -4.56 -10.06
C SER A 124 4.21 -3.53 -9.29
N HIS A 125 4.18 -2.30 -9.78
CA HIS A 125 4.87 -1.17 -9.19
C HIS A 125 3.91 -0.23 -8.47
N CYS A 126 4.40 0.37 -7.37
CA CYS A 126 3.72 1.40 -6.61
C CYS A 126 4.36 2.75 -6.94
N ASN A 127 3.71 3.55 -7.80
CA ASN A 127 4.15 4.89 -8.18
C ASN A 127 3.33 5.92 -7.42
N LEU A 128 3.97 6.61 -6.48
CA LEU A 128 3.29 7.56 -5.60
C LEU A 128 3.76 8.99 -5.84
N VAL A 129 2.82 9.89 -5.76
CA VAL A 129 3.01 11.33 -5.54
C VAL A 129 2.09 11.74 -4.42
N GLU A 130 2.31 12.93 -3.84
CA GLU A 130 1.56 13.36 -2.68
C GLU A 130 1.19 14.83 -2.77
N ILE A 131 0.00 15.19 -2.31
CA ILE A 131 -0.49 16.55 -2.23
C ILE A 131 -1.09 16.82 -0.85
N ASP A 132 -0.67 17.92 -0.21
CA ASP A 132 -1.26 18.39 1.04
C ASP A 132 -2.48 19.26 0.77
N LEU A 133 -3.66 18.73 1.07
CA LEU A 133 -4.94 19.43 0.94
C LEU A 133 -5.01 20.64 1.86
N GLY A 134 -4.32 20.59 3.01
CA GLY A 134 -4.29 21.66 4.00
C GLY A 134 -3.68 22.98 3.51
N LYS A 135 -2.88 22.93 2.43
CA LYS A 135 -2.29 24.13 1.83
C LYS A 135 -3.25 24.87 0.86
N PHE A 136 -4.39 24.28 0.52
CA PHE A 136 -5.33 24.80 -0.49
C PHE A 136 -6.75 24.99 0.05
N LEU A 137 -6.95 25.06 1.37
CA LEU A 137 -8.30 25.05 1.97
C LEU A 137 -9.24 26.11 1.38
N SER A 138 -8.73 27.32 1.12
CA SER A 138 -9.51 28.44 0.58
C SER A 138 -9.37 28.62 -0.94
N ASP A 139 -8.50 27.84 -1.61
CA ASP A 139 -8.25 27.97 -3.05
C ASP A 139 -8.46 26.63 -3.78
N LEU A 140 -9.73 26.26 -3.92
CA LEU A 140 -10.11 25.02 -4.62
C LEU A 140 -9.69 25.02 -6.11
N PRO A 141 -9.78 26.14 -6.88
CA PRO A 141 -9.28 26.17 -8.25
C PRO A 141 -7.79 25.85 -8.36
N ALA A 142 -6.95 26.37 -7.45
CA ALA A 142 -5.53 26.03 -7.42
C ALA A 142 -5.32 24.55 -7.06
N LEU A 143 -6.09 24.01 -6.11
CA LEU A 143 -6.04 22.59 -5.75
C LEU A 143 -6.43 21.68 -6.93
N GLU A 144 -7.50 22.00 -7.63
CA GLU A 144 -7.94 21.26 -8.83
C GLU A 144 -6.86 21.24 -9.91
N ARG A 145 -6.23 22.40 -10.16
CA ARG A 145 -5.11 22.53 -11.09
C ARG A 145 -3.89 21.72 -10.63
N ALA A 146 -3.56 21.75 -9.34
CA ALA A 146 -2.49 20.97 -8.75
C ALA A 146 -2.74 19.47 -8.91
N MET A 147 -3.97 19.01 -8.63
CA MET A 147 -4.38 17.62 -8.83
C MET A 147 -4.20 17.16 -10.29
N TRP A 148 -4.56 18.01 -11.24
CA TRP A 148 -4.38 17.73 -12.67
C TRP A 148 -2.90 17.65 -13.06
N ILE A 149 -2.07 18.57 -12.59
CA ILE A 149 -0.63 18.59 -12.89
C ILE A 149 0.08 17.37 -12.28
N ILE A 150 -0.13 17.12 -10.98
CA ILE A 150 0.57 16.06 -10.25
C ILE A 150 0.19 14.67 -10.75
N SER A 151 -1.06 14.48 -11.17
CA SER A 151 -1.50 13.22 -11.75
C SER A 151 -0.89 12.93 -13.12
N ARG A 152 -0.64 13.97 -13.92
CA ARG A 152 0.12 13.85 -15.17
C ARG A 152 1.57 13.45 -14.92
N ALA A 153 2.21 14.09 -13.92
CA ALA A 153 3.57 13.73 -13.50
C ALA A 153 3.62 12.27 -12.99
N ASN A 154 2.67 11.88 -12.16
CA ASN A 154 2.59 10.52 -11.66
C ASN A 154 2.38 9.48 -12.78
N TYR A 155 1.56 9.79 -13.78
CA TYR A 155 1.44 8.91 -14.94
C TYR A 155 2.77 8.78 -15.69
N ARG A 156 3.54 9.86 -15.86
CA ARG A 156 4.88 9.82 -16.49
C ARG A 156 5.84 8.87 -15.75
N GLN A 157 5.75 8.75 -14.43
CA GLN A 157 6.57 7.81 -13.67
C GLN A 157 6.30 6.36 -14.07
N THR A 158 5.09 6.03 -14.54
CA THR A 158 4.76 4.67 -15.02
C THR A 158 5.39 4.34 -16.37
N CYS A 159 5.96 5.34 -17.05
CA CYS A 159 6.54 5.20 -18.40
C CYS A 159 8.07 4.94 -18.37
N VAL A 160 8.63 4.69 -17.19
CA VAL A 160 10.03 4.27 -17.07
C VAL A 160 10.19 2.94 -17.76
N ASP A 161 11.23 2.84 -18.58
CA ASP A 161 11.63 1.58 -19.19
C ASP A 161 12.20 0.65 -18.12
N LEU A 162 11.61 -0.52 -17.98
CA LEU A 162 12.00 -1.54 -17.02
C LEU A 162 12.61 -2.77 -17.70
N ASP A 163 12.74 -2.73 -19.03
CA ASP A 163 13.28 -3.83 -19.84
C ASP A 163 14.81 -3.71 -19.99
N ASP A 164 15.48 -3.55 -18.84
CA ASP A 164 16.94 -3.41 -18.74
C ASP A 164 17.67 -4.75 -18.50
N GLY A 165 16.95 -5.87 -18.51
CA GLY A 165 17.49 -7.20 -18.23
C GLY A 165 17.68 -7.52 -16.74
N VAL A 166 17.41 -6.59 -15.82
CA VAL A 166 17.49 -6.81 -14.37
C VAL A 166 16.18 -7.40 -13.83
N LEU A 167 15.04 -6.85 -14.26
CA LEU A 167 13.73 -7.34 -13.88
C LEU A 167 13.22 -8.39 -14.88
N GLN A 168 12.44 -9.33 -14.36
CA GLN A 168 11.73 -10.28 -15.21
C GLN A 168 10.72 -9.53 -16.10
N ARG A 169 10.61 -9.93 -17.36
CA ARG A 169 9.70 -9.33 -18.35
C ARG A 169 8.26 -9.15 -17.86
N SER A 170 7.78 -10.06 -17.00
CA SER A 170 6.44 -9.97 -16.42
C SER A 170 6.20 -8.73 -15.53
N TRP A 171 7.25 -8.09 -14.98
CA TRP A 171 7.12 -6.80 -14.30
C TRP A 171 6.82 -5.68 -15.29
N HIS A 172 7.51 -5.70 -16.42
CA HIS A 172 7.32 -4.73 -17.49
C HIS A 172 5.93 -4.85 -18.11
N GLU A 173 5.54 -6.04 -18.52
CA GLU A 173 4.23 -6.32 -19.13
C GLU A 173 3.07 -5.90 -18.21
N LEU A 174 3.16 -6.20 -16.92
CA LEU A 174 2.11 -5.81 -15.98
C LEU A 174 2.09 -4.30 -15.72
N ASN A 175 3.24 -3.64 -15.66
CA ASN A 175 3.31 -2.18 -15.56
C ASN A 175 2.68 -1.51 -16.78
N GLU A 176 2.94 -1.99 -17.98
CA GLU A 176 2.34 -1.48 -19.22
C GLU A 176 0.82 -1.64 -19.23
N PHE A 177 0.31 -2.78 -18.78
CA PHE A 177 -1.12 -3.04 -18.71
C PHE A 177 -1.83 -2.20 -17.65
N LEU A 178 -1.23 -2.04 -16.48
CA LEU A 178 -1.87 -1.39 -15.33
C LEU A 178 -1.67 0.12 -15.31
N ARG A 179 -0.48 0.61 -15.63
CA ARG A 179 -0.10 2.04 -15.53
C ARG A 179 -0.58 2.65 -14.22
N LEU A 180 -0.38 1.93 -13.10
CA LEU A 180 -0.92 2.35 -11.79
C LEU A 180 -0.33 3.68 -11.36
N CYS A 181 -1.21 4.61 -11.06
CA CYS A 181 -0.90 5.86 -10.39
C CYS A 181 -1.37 5.80 -8.93
N GLY A 182 -0.71 6.57 -8.08
CA GLY A 182 -1.05 6.74 -6.68
C GLY A 182 -0.92 8.20 -6.27
N VAL A 183 -1.88 9.03 -6.73
CA VAL A 183 -1.98 10.43 -6.27
C VAL A 183 -2.52 10.40 -4.86
N GLY A 184 -1.62 10.49 -3.88
CA GLY A 184 -1.91 10.43 -2.46
C GLY A 184 -2.37 11.78 -1.91
N LEU A 185 -3.42 11.74 -1.11
CA LEU A 185 -3.93 12.90 -0.38
C LEU A 185 -3.43 12.84 1.06
N THR A 186 -2.87 13.94 1.54
CA THR A 186 -2.55 14.16 2.96
C THR A 186 -3.23 15.43 3.47
N GLY A 187 -3.23 15.69 4.77
CA GLY A 187 -3.95 16.82 5.35
C GLY A 187 -5.47 16.69 5.27
N ILE A 188 -5.99 15.46 5.16
CA ILE A 188 -7.43 15.19 4.97
C ILE A 188 -8.24 15.68 6.14
N VAL A 189 -7.80 15.49 7.38
CA VAL A 189 -8.55 15.95 8.58
C VAL A 189 -8.76 17.45 8.52
N LYS A 190 -7.71 18.24 8.26
CA LYS A 190 -7.82 19.69 8.09
C LYS A 190 -8.82 20.07 6.98
N PHE A 191 -8.80 19.31 5.88
CA PHE A 191 -9.72 19.54 4.76
C PHE A 191 -11.18 19.23 5.12
N LEU A 192 -11.42 18.13 5.86
CA LEU A 192 -12.74 17.74 6.34
C LEU A 192 -13.30 18.78 7.32
N ASP A 193 -12.48 19.20 8.29
CA ASP A 193 -12.87 20.19 9.29
C ASP A 193 -13.22 21.55 8.66
N PHE A 194 -12.43 21.98 7.67
CA PHE A 194 -12.65 23.27 7.00
C PHE A 194 -13.89 23.26 6.10
N HIS A 195 -14.14 22.17 5.37
CA HIS A 195 -15.21 22.09 4.39
C HIS A 195 -16.50 21.44 4.92
N GLY A 196 -16.45 20.80 6.08
CA GLY A 196 -17.62 20.18 6.73
C GLY A 196 -18.39 19.25 5.79
N ALA A 197 -19.70 19.46 5.70
CA ALA A 197 -20.60 18.63 4.90
C ALA A 197 -20.29 18.63 3.39
N GLU A 198 -19.59 19.65 2.89
CA GLU A 198 -19.20 19.75 1.46
C GLU A 198 -17.96 18.92 1.12
N ALA A 199 -17.17 18.51 2.11
CA ALA A 199 -15.90 17.83 1.91
C ALA A 199 -16.00 16.56 1.04
N PRO A 200 -16.98 15.66 1.22
CA PRO A 200 -17.11 14.46 0.36
C PRO A 200 -17.27 14.79 -1.12
N ASN A 201 -18.13 15.80 -1.44
CA ASN A 201 -18.36 16.23 -2.82
C ASN A 201 -17.09 16.83 -3.42
N ARG A 202 -16.36 17.62 -2.65
CA ARG A 202 -15.09 18.24 -3.06
C ARG A 202 -14.00 17.18 -3.29
N LEU A 203 -13.87 16.21 -2.42
CA LEU A 203 -12.95 15.06 -2.62
C LEU A 203 -13.29 14.25 -3.88
N GLN A 204 -14.58 14.04 -4.15
CA GLN A 204 -15.01 13.38 -5.39
C GLN A 204 -14.66 14.21 -6.64
N ASN A 205 -14.79 15.53 -6.58
CA ASN A 205 -14.36 16.43 -7.64
C ASN A 205 -12.84 16.36 -7.86
N LEU A 206 -12.05 16.43 -6.79
CA LEU A 206 -10.58 16.31 -6.86
C LEU A 206 -10.14 14.97 -7.48
N ARG A 207 -10.80 13.86 -7.11
CA ARG A 207 -10.59 12.57 -7.76
C ARG A 207 -10.84 12.64 -9.28
N SER A 208 -11.87 13.36 -9.70
CA SER A 208 -12.20 13.54 -11.12
C SER A 208 -11.12 14.34 -11.84
N TRP A 209 -10.56 15.37 -11.21
CA TRP A 209 -9.46 16.16 -11.75
C TRP A 209 -8.18 15.31 -11.91
N ALA A 210 -7.82 14.54 -10.89
CA ALA A 210 -6.68 13.61 -10.97
C ALA A 210 -6.84 12.60 -12.12
N LYS A 211 -8.03 12.00 -12.23
CA LYS A 211 -8.32 11.03 -13.29
C LYS A 211 -8.24 11.65 -14.68
N ARG A 212 -8.77 12.88 -14.85
CA ARG A 212 -8.64 13.63 -16.11
C ARG A 212 -7.19 13.94 -16.46
N GLY A 213 -6.39 14.36 -15.48
CA GLY A 213 -4.97 14.66 -15.70
C GLY A 213 -4.19 13.44 -16.14
N ALA A 214 -4.30 12.31 -15.42
CA ALA A 214 -3.62 11.07 -15.77
C ALA A 214 -4.06 10.54 -17.14
N ASN A 215 -5.37 10.53 -17.43
CA ASN A 215 -5.90 10.13 -18.75
C ASN A 215 -5.38 11.03 -19.87
N ASN A 216 -5.38 12.36 -19.65
CA ASN A 216 -4.84 13.30 -20.64
C ASN A 216 -3.37 13.01 -20.95
N MET A 217 -2.55 12.70 -19.94
CA MET A 217 -1.16 12.35 -20.18
C MET A 217 -1.03 11.04 -20.96
N ALA A 218 -1.85 10.04 -20.63
CA ALA A 218 -1.91 8.77 -21.37
C ALA A 218 -2.24 9.00 -22.85
N ASP A 219 -3.27 9.83 -23.13
CA ASP A 219 -3.71 10.16 -24.48
C ASP A 219 -2.62 10.93 -25.26
N VAL A 220 -1.93 11.89 -24.63
CA VAL A 220 -0.79 12.63 -25.22
C VAL A 220 0.36 11.71 -25.61
N LEU A 221 0.60 10.67 -24.79
CA LEU A 221 1.67 9.70 -25.02
C LEU A 221 1.26 8.51 -25.88
N LEU A 222 -0.02 8.43 -26.27
CA LEU A 222 -0.61 7.29 -27.00
C LEU A 222 -0.43 5.95 -26.27
N LEU A 223 -0.53 5.98 -24.94
CA LEU A 223 -0.37 4.83 -24.05
C LEU A 223 -1.69 4.47 -23.34
N PRO A 224 -1.81 3.23 -22.81
CA PRO A 224 -3.00 2.82 -22.06
C PRO A 224 -3.29 3.73 -20.87
N ARG A 225 -4.57 4.04 -20.65
CA ARG A 225 -5.01 4.81 -19.46
C ARG A 225 -4.81 4.01 -18.18
N PRO A 226 -4.48 4.67 -17.06
CA PRO A 226 -4.21 4.01 -15.79
C PRO A 226 -5.46 3.31 -15.24
N LYS A 227 -5.30 2.14 -14.63
CA LYS A 227 -6.40 1.40 -14.02
C LYS A 227 -6.89 2.06 -12.72
N LEU A 228 -5.98 2.58 -11.90
CA LEU A 228 -6.27 3.35 -10.69
C LEU A 228 -5.40 4.61 -10.67
N VAL A 229 -5.89 5.70 -10.01
CA VAL A 229 -5.19 6.98 -10.03
C VAL A 229 -4.99 7.57 -8.63
N THR A 230 -5.97 7.51 -7.76
CA THR A 230 -5.94 8.20 -6.46
C THR A 230 -5.93 7.25 -5.29
N THR A 231 -5.30 7.67 -4.22
CA THR A 231 -5.27 6.96 -2.95
C THR A 231 -5.27 7.92 -1.76
N VAL A 232 -5.42 7.40 -0.55
CA VAL A 232 -5.10 8.10 0.69
C VAL A 232 -3.75 7.58 1.13
N LYS A 233 -2.79 8.50 1.25
CA LYS A 233 -1.41 8.13 1.55
C LYS A 233 -1.07 8.36 3.02
N PRO A 234 -0.51 7.37 3.72
CA PRO A 234 0.19 7.63 4.99
C PRO A 234 1.50 8.36 4.67
N SER A 235 1.54 9.66 4.92
CA SER A 235 2.59 10.54 4.41
C SER A 235 3.98 10.26 4.98
N GLY A 236 4.08 9.81 6.22
CA GLY A 236 5.35 9.56 6.89
C GLY A 236 6.24 10.80 6.93
N SER A 237 7.50 10.68 6.52
CA SER A 237 8.47 11.77 6.57
C SER A 237 8.14 12.95 5.65
N LEU A 238 7.34 12.77 4.59
CA LEU A 238 6.90 13.87 3.73
C LEU A 238 6.00 14.86 4.47
N SER A 239 5.18 14.40 5.41
CA SER A 239 4.35 15.27 6.25
C SER A 239 5.20 16.30 7.01
N LYS A 240 6.40 15.91 7.46
CA LYS A 240 7.33 16.80 8.15
C LYS A 240 7.90 17.87 7.22
N ILE A 241 8.20 17.51 5.98
CA ILE A 241 8.67 18.46 4.96
C ILE A 241 7.55 19.44 4.56
N MET A 242 6.31 18.94 4.50
CA MET A 242 5.14 19.74 4.16
C MET A 242 4.58 20.55 5.33
N ASP A 243 5.11 20.36 6.55
CA ASP A 243 4.57 20.96 7.78
C ASP A 243 3.08 20.67 7.96
N THR A 244 2.73 19.38 7.88
CA THR A 244 1.36 18.89 8.02
C THR A 244 1.33 17.62 8.86
N THR A 245 0.13 17.21 9.28
CA THR A 245 -0.10 15.92 9.95
C THR A 245 -0.29 14.82 8.90
N GLU A 246 0.12 13.62 9.28
CA GLU A 246 -0.12 12.41 8.47
C GLU A 246 -1.61 12.13 8.25
#